data_7f4c7390c1d57dca5ce139ce38935767
#
_entry.id   7f4c7390c1d57dca5ce139ce38935767
#
_cell.length_a   1.000
_cell.length_b   1.000
_cell.length_c   1.000
_cell.angle_alpha   90.00
_cell.angle_beta   90.00
_cell.angle_gamma   90.00
#
_symmetry.space_group_name_H-M   'P 1'
#
loop_
_entity.id
_entity.type
_entity.pdbx_description
1 polymer ?
#
loop_
_entity_poly.entity_id
_entity_poly.type
_entity_poly.pdbx_seq_one_letter_code
_entity_poly.pdbx_strand_id
1 'polypeptide(L)' 'MAHSFSSNSPKERLLRLKEVQSRVSLSRASIYRLQALRAFPHSLPLGPRSVAWAESAIDAWIQERISLARVAEVG' A
#
# COMPACT_ATOMS: atom_id res chain seq x y z
N MET A 1 -20.72 -19.84 -9.49
CA MET A 1 -20.57 -19.43 -9.09
C MET A 1 -19.70 -18.45 -8.90
N ALA A 2 -19.88 -17.48 -9.29
CA ALA A 2 -19.03 -16.40 -9.22
C ALA A 2 -18.56 -16.14 -7.84
N HIS A 3 -19.31 -16.56 -6.96
CA HIS A 3 -18.93 -16.30 -5.67
C HIS A 3 -17.77 -17.09 -5.23
N SER A 4 -17.36 -17.99 -6.03
CA SER A 4 -16.23 -18.74 -5.60
C SER A 4 -15.01 -17.84 -5.47
N PHE A 5 -14.91 -16.80 -6.27
CA PHE A 5 -13.75 -15.98 -6.14
C PHE A 5 -13.81 -15.17 -4.86
N SER A 6 -14.97 -14.82 -4.39
CA SER A 6 -15.01 -14.07 -3.16
C SER A 6 -14.71 -14.97 -1.97
N SER A 7 -15.02 -16.22 -2.05
CA SER A 7 -14.69 -17.08 -0.95
C SER A 7 -13.20 -17.39 -0.92
N ASN A 8 -12.53 -17.33 -2.06
CA ASN A 8 -11.13 -17.60 -2.08
C ASN A 8 -10.33 -16.38 -1.88
N SER A 9 -10.89 -15.24 -2.12
CA SER A 9 -10.16 -14.01 -2.04
C SER A 9 -9.83 -13.68 -0.64
N PRO A 10 -8.66 -13.30 -0.35
CA PRO A 10 -8.35 -12.83 0.97
C PRO A 10 -9.19 -11.62 1.18
N LYS A 11 -9.46 -11.31 2.37
CA LYS A 11 -10.28 -10.18 2.66
C LYS A 11 -9.52 -8.92 2.41
N GLU A 12 -9.37 -8.59 1.16
CA GLU A 12 -8.62 -7.43 0.76
C GLU A 12 -9.32 -6.18 1.25
N ARG A 13 -8.62 -5.36 1.98
CA ARG A 13 -9.14 -4.09 2.42
C ARG A 13 -8.56 -2.99 1.59
N LEU A 14 -9.32 -1.92 1.45
CA LEU A 14 -8.82 -0.73 0.80
C LEU A 14 -8.58 0.32 1.88
N LEU A 15 -7.43 0.91 1.84
CA LEU A 15 -7.04 1.90 2.84
C LEU A 15 -7.09 3.30 2.24
N ARG A 16 -7.67 4.22 2.97
CA ARG A 16 -7.68 5.61 2.54
C ARG A 16 -6.37 6.25 2.97
N LEU A 17 -6.14 7.44 2.45
CA LEU A 17 -4.85 8.11 2.66
C LEU A 17 -4.46 8.22 4.12
N LYS A 18 -5.36 8.58 4.97
CA LYS A 18 -5.02 8.73 6.39
C LYS A 18 -4.56 7.42 7.01
N GLU A 19 -5.19 6.33 6.62
CA GLU A 19 -4.77 5.03 7.12
C GLU A 19 -3.41 4.65 6.58
N VAL A 20 -3.17 4.94 5.31
CA VAL A 20 -1.86 4.65 4.72
C VAL A 20 -0.80 5.47 5.44
N GLN A 21 -1.06 6.74 5.66
CA GLN A 21 -0.10 7.59 6.36
C GLN A 21 0.24 7.03 7.73
N SER A 22 -0.77 6.54 8.42
CA SER A 22 -0.57 5.96 9.74
C SER A 22 0.26 4.69 9.66
N ARG A 23 0.01 3.86 8.66
CA ARG A 23 0.70 2.59 8.52
C ARG A 23 2.16 2.75 8.12
N VAL A 24 2.46 3.68 7.25
CA VAL A 24 3.82 3.83 6.76
C VAL A 24 4.57 5.00 7.38
N SER A 25 3.90 5.80 8.19
CA SER A 25 4.51 6.93 8.88
C SER A 25 5.13 7.95 7.94
N LEU A 26 4.45 8.21 6.85
CA LEU A 26 4.90 9.19 5.87
C LEU A 26 3.86 10.27 5.71
N SER A 27 4.30 11.46 5.33
CA SER A 27 3.39 12.53 5.05
C SER A 27 2.72 12.32 3.70
N ARG A 28 1.63 13.02 3.48
CA ARG A 28 0.94 12.98 2.21
C ARG A 28 1.88 13.30 1.05
N ALA A 29 2.65 14.37 1.22
CA ALA A 29 3.56 14.79 0.16
C ALA A 29 4.60 13.72 -0.16
N SER A 30 5.10 13.05 0.88
CA SER A 30 6.08 12.00 0.68
C SER A 30 5.48 10.82 -0.06
N ILE A 31 4.25 10.44 0.29
CA ILE A 31 3.59 9.33 -0.38
C ILE A 31 3.43 9.63 -1.87
N TYR A 32 2.92 10.82 -2.20
CA TYR A 32 2.70 11.14 -3.60
C TYR A 32 4.01 11.31 -4.37
N ARG A 33 5.04 11.82 -3.71
CA ARG A 33 6.34 11.92 -4.35
C ARG A 33 6.91 10.54 -4.67
N LEU A 34 6.78 9.60 -3.72
CA LEU A 34 7.26 8.25 -3.95
C LEU A 34 6.47 7.54 -5.04
N GLN A 35 5.17 7.82 -5.12
CA GLN A 35 4.38 7.26 -6.20
C GLN A 35 4.87 7.76 -7.55
N ALA A 36 5.18 9.04 -7.64
CA ALA A 36 5.67 9.62 -8.88
C ALA A 36 7.01 9.00 -9.28
N LEU A 37 7.79 8.59 -8.31
CA LEU A 37 9.07 7.93 -8.56
C LEU A 37 8.92 6.42 -8.74
N ARG A 38 7.70 5.93 -8.68
CA ARG A 38 7.39 4.50 -8.78
C ARG A 38 8.05 3.71 -7.64
N ALA A 39 8.16 4.34 -6.49
CA ALA A 39 8.75 3.72 -5.31
C ALA A 39 7.72 3.49 -4.21
N PHE A 40 6.46 3.57 -4.54
CA PHE A 40 5.38 3.34 -3.60
C PHE A 40 4.19 2.76 -4.37
N PRO A 41 3.37 1.91 -3.74
CA PRO A 41 2.23 1.34 -4.44
C PRO A 41 1.29 2.41 -4.99
N HIS A 42 0.74 2.15 -6.15
CA HIS A 42 -0.17 3.11 -6.77
C HIS A 42 -1.53 3.06 -6.11
N SER A 43 -2.15 4.21 -6.01
CA SER A 43 -3.50 4.26 -5.50
C SER A 43 -4.48 3.79 -6.55
N LEU A 44 -5.64 3.35 -6.09
CA LEU A 44 -6.72 2.89 -6.95
C LEU A 44 -7.82 3.94 -6.92
N PRO A 45 -8.34 4.33 -8.06
CA PRO A 45 -9.44 5.29 -8.06
C PRO A 45 -10.73 4.61 -7.64
N LEU A 46 -11.43 5.22 -6.71
CA LEU A 46 -12.72 4.72 -6.27
C LEU A 46 -13.87 5.52 -6.88
N GLY A 47 -13.56 6.68 -7.38
CA GLY A 47 -14.54 7.58 -7.96
C GLY A 47 -13.89 8.93 -8.13
N PRO A 48 -14.64 9.97 -8.48
CA PRO A 48 -14.05 11.29 -8.64
C PRO A 48 -13.46 11.72 -7.31
N ARG A 49 -12.22 12.05 -7.25
CA ARG A 49 -11.57 12.55 -6.04
C ARG A 49 -11.47 11.55 -4.90
N SER A 50 -11.68 10.28 -5.19
CA SER A 50 -11.57 9.26 -4.15
C SER A 50 -10.58 8.22 -4.58
N VAL A 51 -9.55 8.02 -3.77
CA VAL A 51 -8.55 6.99 -4.06
C VAL A 51 -8.30 6.19 -2.80
N ALA A 52 -7.78 5.01 -3.00
CA ALA A 52 -7.43 4.13 -1.89
C ALA A 52 -6.27 3.26 -2.32
N TRP A 53 -5.71 2.55 -1.38
CA TRP A 53 -4.61 1.62 -1.65
C TRP A 53 -5.01 0.25 -1.16
N ALA A 54 -4.61 -0.78 -1.87
CA ALA A 54 -4.86 -2.14 -1.41
C ALA A 54 -3.99 -2.41 -0.18
N GLU A 55 -4.59 -2.91 0.87
CA GLU A 55 -3.85 -3.17 2.10
C GLU A 55 -2.69 -4.13 1.86
N SER A 56 -2.91 -5.14 1.03
CA SER A 56 -1.85 -6.09 0.73
C SER A 56 -0.65 -5.43 0.07
N ALA A 57 -0.88 -4.44 -0.77
CA ALA A 57 0.22 -3.73 -1.42
C ALA A 57 1.00 -2.90 -0.41
N ILE A 58 0.29 -2.27 0.51
CA ILE A 58 0.93 -1.49 1.56
C ILE A 58 1.74 -2.40 2.48
N ASP A 59 1.18 -3.53 2.84
CA ASP A 59 1.88 -4.48 3.68
C ASP A 59 3.14 -5.01 3.01
N ALA A 60 3.07 -5.30 1.73
CA ALA A 60 4.24 -5.78 1.00
C ALA A 60 5.32 -4.71 0.95
N TRP A 61 4.92 -3.46 0.75
CA TRP A 61 5.87 -2.36 0.71
C TRP A 61 6.57 -2.21 2.06
N ILE A 62 5.81 -2.31 3.14
CA ILE A 62 6.39 -2.22 4.48
C ILE A 62 7.39 -3.35 4.71
N GLN A 63 7.01 -4.57 4.33
CA GLN A 63 7.91 -5.70 4.51
C GLN A 63 9.18 -5.55 3.70
N GLU A 64 9.06 -5.01 2.52
CA GLU A 64 10.23 -4.76 1.69
C GLU A 64 11.16 -3.75 2.34
N ARG A 65 10.61 -2.68 2.91
CA ARG A 65 11.41 -1.68 3.60
C ARG A 65 12.14 -2.30 4.78
N ILE A 66 11.47 -3.14 5.53
CA ILE A 66 12.08 -3.81 6.67
C ILE A 66 13.22 -4.71 6.21
N SER A 67 13.01 -5.45 5.14
CA SER A 67 14.04 -6.35 4.62
C SER A 67 15.26 -5.58 4.14
N LEU A 68 15.03 -4.48 3.45
CA LEU A 68 16.14 -3.67 2.95
C LEU A 68 16.95 -3.09 4.11
N ALA A 69 16.28 -2.67 5.17
CA ALA A 69 16.96 -2.13 6.32
C ALA A 69 17.82 -3.19 7.00
N ARG A 70 17.31 -4.41 7.08
CA ARG A 70 18.07 -5.50 7.68
C ARG A 70 19.32 -5.85 6.88
N VAL A 71 19.18 -5.85 5.57
CA VAL A 71 20.32 -6.12 4.71
C VAL A 71 21.38 -5.05 4.91
N ALA A 72 20.96 -3.81 5.00
CA ALA A 72 21.90 -2.72 5.20
C ALA A 72 22.60 -2.83 6.54
N GLU A 73 21.89 -3.28 7.56
CA GLU A 73 22.50 -3.45 8.87
C GLU A 73 23.52 -4.57 8.89
N VAL A 74 23.22 -5.64 8.20
CA VAL A 74 24.10 -6.78 8.18
C VAL A 74 25.32 -6.49 7.33
N GLY A 75 25.10 -5.80 6.24
CA GLY A 75 26.19 -5.46 5.36
C GLY A 75 27.09 -4.44 5.94
#